data_eb566f3c8ebd2c6e0d0644b86ab54236
#
_entry.id   eb566f3c8ebd2c6e0d0644b86ab54236
#
_cell.length_a   1.000
_cell.length_b   1.000
_cell.length_c   1.000
_cell.angle_alpha   90.00
_cell.angle_beta   90.00
_cell.angle_gamma   90.00
#
_symmetry.space_group_name_H-M   'P 1'
#
loop_
_entity.id
_entity.type
_entity.pdbx_description
1 polymer ?
#
loop_
_entity_poly.entity_id
_entity_poly.type
_entity_poly.pdbx_seq_one_letter_code
_entity_poly.pdbx_strand_id
1 'polypeptide(L)'
;FYMGIFRCNQVLKYVPAIDMDDTEKKQVLAQASFMRALWYFQINLLWDKGTLILEPVDAGYRPKDATEAEIWAQVEKDLLYAAENLPDSWDAENLGRATRGAAKALLGKAYMQQHLYDKAKEQLNWLIEKEKTGLYGLIDNWVDNFTDLNENNKESVFEIQFDDKNKGDTGNNASMATGFQRTQFYAPSGIGWGDGKARRWLVDEYLKEKRIDGGNDIRLYNSILYHGFSLDFPNESKKYYNIADADADEQWNNWGKDPEDCYIRKYNTSYYRDREDYFARNNYRIIRYADILLNYAECIVETNGTVAEAAKYVDQVRDRVGLAKLKDSRWAACLNSKDAFLKRLQMERTLELCFEGWRWGDLKRWGMLDTQEGINELKSRDVDFNNFVIGKHRRLPIPQYEIDQSDGQLTQNPMY
;
A
#
# COMPACT_ATOMS: atom_id res chain seq x y z
N PHE A 1 -8.20 -14.29 -0.14
CA PHE A 1 -8.41 -13.80 -1.50
C PHE A 1 -9.55 -14.53 -2.19
N TYR A 2 -9.51 -15.84 -2.37
CA TYR A 2 -10.53 -16.62 -3.13
C TYR A 2 -11.93 -16.54 -2.57
N MET A 3 -12.12 -16.38 -1.26
CA MET A 3 -13.45 -16.13 -0.68
C MET A 3 -14.03 -14.79 -1.14
N GLY A 4 -13.20 -13.76 -1.23
CA GLY A 4 -13.60 -12.46 -1.81
C GLY A 4 -13.96 -12.58 -3.29
N ILE A 5 -13.15 -13.29 -4.07
CA ILE A 5 -13.42 -13.60 -5.49
C ILE A 5 -14.73 -14.34 -5.66
N PHE A 6 -14.99 -15.37 -4.83
CA PHE A 6 -16.26 -16.12 -4.84
C PHE A 6 -17.46 -15.20 -4.64
N ARG A 7 -17.41 -14.29 -3.64
CA ARG A 7 -18.48 -13.32 -3.38
C ARG A 7 -18.68 -12.37 -4.57
N CYS A 8 -17.60 -11.88 -5.19
CA CYS A 8 -17.68 -11.07 -6.41
C CYS A 8 -18.34 -11.85 -7.55
N ASN A 9 -17.96 -13.11 -7.75
CA ASN A 9 -18.56 -13.97 -8.78
C ASN A 9 -20.06 -14.21 -8.55
N GLN A 10 -20.52 -14.32 -7.29
CA GLN A 10 -21.95 -14.38 -6.97
C GLN A 10 -22.68 -13.13 -7.49
N VAL A 11 -22.17 -11.95 -7.20
CA VAL A 11 -22.75 -10.68 -7.68
C VAL A 11 -22.75 -10.65 -9.21
N LEU A 12 -21.63 -10.93 -9.86
CA LEU A 12 -21.49 -10.88 -11.32
C LEU A 12 -22.39 -11.88 -12.06
N LYS A 13 -22.70 -13.02 -11.42
CA LYS A 13 -23.58 -14.04 -12.00
C LYS A 13 -25.07 -13.75 -11.83
N TYR A 14 -25.50 -13.29 -10.65
CA TYR A 14 -26.91 -13.24 -10.32
C TYR A 14 -27.54 -11.83 -10.48
N VAL A 15 -26.79 -10.76 -10.25
CA VAL A 15 -27.32 -9.38 -10.37
C VAL A 15 -27.82 -9.04 -11.78
N PRO A 16 -27.22 -9.52 -12.89
CA PRO A 16 -27.74 -9.24 -14.24
C PRO A 16 -29.22 -9.61 -14.45
N ALA A 17 -29.70 -10.62 -13.76
CA ALA A 17 -31.10 -11.10 -13.87
C ALA A 17 -32.08 -10.38 -12.95
N ILE A 18 -31.60 -9.51 -12.05
CA ILE A 18 -32.45 -8.77 -11.10
C ILE A 18 -33.13 -7.59 -11.84
N ASP A 19 -34.42 -7.40 -11.63
CA ASP A 19 -35.15 -6.23 -12.12
C ASP A 19 -34.84 -5.04 -11.20
N MET A 20 -34.04 -4.08 -11.68
CA MET A 20 -33.61 -2.88 -10.98
C MET A 20 -33.15 -1.81 -12.00
N ASP A 21 -32.93 -0.58 -11.54
CA ASP A 21 -32.40 0.48 -12.39
C ASP A 21 -31.09 0.07 -13.10
N ASP A 22 -30.97 0.34 -14.38
CA ASP A 22 -29.84 -0.09 -15.20
C ASP A 22 -28.51 0.57 -14.78
N THR A 23 -28.55 1.82 -14.31
CA THR A 23 -27.36 2.54 -13.84
C THR A 23 -26.87 1.94 -12.52
N GLU A 24 -27.81 1.72 -11.59
CA GLU A 24 -27.50 1.08 -10.33
C GLU A 24 -26.94 -0.35 -10.53
N LYS A 25 -27.58 -1.12 -11.42
CA LYS A 25 -27.11 -2.46 -11.80
C LYS A 25 -25.67 -2.44 -12.29
N LYS A 26 -25.34 -1.55 -13.24
CA LYS A 26 -23.98 -1.38 -13.75
C LYS A 26 -22.99 -1.00 -12.66
N GLN A 27 -23.36 -0.11 -11.76
CA GLN A 27 -22.53 0.30 -10.63
C GLN A 27 -22.26 -0.85 -9.64
N VAL A 28 -23.27 -1.69 -9.34
CA VAL A 28 -23.11 -2.87 -8.49
C VAL A 28 -22.15 -3.88 -9.14
N LEU A 29 -22.34 -4.17 -10.43
CA LEU A 29 -21.45 -5.06 -11.18
C LEU A 29 -20.02 -4.49 -11.27
N ALA A 30 -19.87 -3.19 -11.44
CA ALA A 30 -18.59 -2.50 -11.51
C ALA A 30 -17.83 -2.55 -10.17
N GLN A 31 -18.53 -2.40 -9.03
CA GLN A 31 -17.92 -2.59 -7.70
C GLN A 31 -17.44 -4.04 -7.50
N ALA A 32 -18.25 -5.03 -7.90
CA ALA A 32 -17.84 -6.43 -7.82
C ALA A 32 -16.63 -6.73 -8.72
N SER A 33 -16.58 -6.15 -9.94
CA SER A 33 -15.44 -6.27 -10.84
C SER A 33 -14.18 -5.62 -10.26
N PHE A 34 -14.28 -4.41 -9.71
CA PHE A 34 -13.17 -3.74 -9.01
C PHE A 34 -12.61 -4.60 -7.88
N MET A 35 -13.48 -5.13 -7.02
CA MET A 35 -13.04 -5.96 -5.89
C MET A 35 -12.41 -7.27 -6.36
N ARG A 36 -12.96 -7.92 -7.42
CA ARG A 36 -12.35 -9.13 -7.98
C ARG A 36 -10.97 -8.85 -8.57
N ALA A 37 -10.83 -7.75 -9.28
CA ALA A 37 -9.54 -7.30 -9.80
C ALA A 37 -8.52 -7.01 -8.68
N LEU A 38 -8.94 -6.38 -7.59
CA LEU A 38 -8.06 -6.11 -6.43
C LEU A 38 -7.52 -7.42 -5.84
N TRP A 39 -8.38 -8.45 -5.68
CA TRP A 39 -7.94 -9.74 -5.18
C TRP A 39 -6.99 -10.46 -6.15
N TYR A 40 -7.29 -10.48 -7.44
CA TYR A 40 -6.40 -11.06 -8.44
C TYR A 40 -5.09 -10.29 -8.60
N PHE A 41 -5.11 -8.97 -8.46
CA PHE A 41 -3.90 -8.17 -8.41
C PHE A 41 -2.97 -8.64 -7.28
N GLN A 42 -3.51 -8.83 -6.06
CA GLN A 42 -2.73 -9.29 -4.92
C GLN A 42 -2.22 -10.73 -5.10
N ILE A 43 -3.05 -11.63 -5.63
CA ILE A 43 -2.62 -13.00 -5.95
C ILE A 43 -1.44 -12.98 -6.91
N ASN A 44 -1.55 -12.22 -8.00
CA ASN A 44 -0.50 -12.17 -9.00
C ASN A 44 0.79 -11.52 -8.45
N LEU A 45 0.64 -10.46 -7.64
CA LEU A 45 1.77 -9.79 -7.01
C LEU A 45 2.58 -10.73 -6.10
N LEU A 46 1.92 -11.63 -5.37
CA LEU A 46 2.55 -12.48 -4.35
C LEU A 46 3.01 -13.83 -4.90
N TRP A 47 2.31 -14.41 -5.88
CA TRP A 47 2.58 -15.77 -6.36
C TRP A 47 3.03 -15.86 -7.81
N ASP A 48 2.91 -14.82 -8.64
CA ASP A 48 3.15 -14.81 -10.10
C ASP A 48 2.30 -15.84 -10.87
N LYS A 49 1.36 -16.46 -10.20
CA LYS A 49 0.36 -17.37 -10.75
C LYS A 49 -0.78 -17.60 -9.76
N GLY A 50 -1.82 -18.25 -10.20
CA GLY A 50 -2.96 -18.59 -9.35
C GLY A 50 -3.96 -19.43 -10.11
N THR A 51 -5.24 -19.38 -9.72
CA THR A 51 -6.33 -20.01 -10.45
C THR A 51 -7.35 -18.96 -10.85
N LEU A 52 -7.77 -18.94 -12.11
CA LEU A 52 -8.83 -18.05 -12.59
C LEU A 52 -10.20 -18.71 -12.38
N ILE A 53 -10.88 -18.30 -11.31
CA ILE A 53 -12.25 -18.71 -10.99
C ILE A 53 -13.15 -17.50 -11.24
N LEU A 54 -13.89 -17.51 -12.35
CA LEU A 54 -14.66 -16.37 -12.83
C LEU A 54 -16.17 -16.51 -12.64
N GLU A 55 -16.60 -17.68 -12.12
CA GLU A 55 -17.99 -17.99 -11.77
C GLU A 55 -18.04 -18.65 -10.40
N PRO A 56 -19.20 -18.63 -9.72
CA PRO A 56 -19.40 -19.47 -8.54
C PRO A 56 -19.25 -20.96 -8.91
N VAL A 57 -18.47 -21.67 -8.12
CA VAL A 57 -18.15 -23.09 -8.34
C VAL A 57 -18.54 -23.92 -7.13
N ASP A 58 -18.82 -25.21 -7.34
CA ASP A 58 -19.13 -26.16 -6.30
C ASP A 58 -17.86 -26.70 -5.61
N ALA A 59 -18.02 -27.30 -4.45
CA ALA A 59 -16.93 -27.84 -3.63
C ALA A 59 -16.06 -28.90 -4.36
N GLY A 60 -16.62 -29.57 -5.35
CA GLY A 60 -15.92 -30.57 -6.18
C GLY A 60 -15.08 -29.96 -7.33
N TYR A 61 -15.18 -28.67 -7.57
CA TYR A 61 -14.43 -28.00 -8.63
C TYR A 61 -12.93 -28.03 -8.37
N ARG A 62 -12.16 -28.38 -9.40
CA ARG A 62 -10.69 -28.43 -9.35
C ARG A 62 -10.14 -27.42 -10.40
N PRO A 63 -9.77 -26.19 -9.97
CA PRO A 63 -9.26 -25.18 -10.87
C PRO A 63 -7.86 -25.53 -11.37
N LYS A 64 -7.53 -25.09 -12.58
CA LYS A 64 -6.19 -25.20 -13.16
C LYS A 64 -5.33 -24.00 -12.78
N ASP A 65 -4.01 -24.19 -12.87
CA ASP A 65 -3.07 -23.08 -12.88
C ASP A 65 -3.44 -22.08 -13.98
N ALA A 66 -3.40 -20.81 -13.63
CA ALA A 66 -3.41 -19.69 -14.57
C ALA A 66 -2.07 -18.97 -14.49
N THR A 67 -1.57 -18.56 -15.65
CA THR A 67 -0.31 -17.82 -15.79
C THR A 67 -0.45 -16.39 -15.28
N GLU A 68 0.68 -15.77 -14.96
CA GLU A 68 0.76 -14.35 -14.61
C GLU A 68 0.06 -13.47 -15.66
N ALA A 69 0.27 -13.72 -16.94
CA ALA A 69 -0.33 -12.97 -18.05
C ALA A 69 -1.85 -13.12 -18.11
N GLU A 70 -2.39 -14.32 -17.91
CA GLU A 70 -3.84 -14.56 -17.89
C GLU A 70 -4.51 -13.82 -16.72
N ILE A 71 -3.86 -13.80 -15.56
CA ILE A 71 -4.37 -13.08 -14.37
C ILE A 71 -4.34 -11.56 -14.64
N TRP A 72 -3.25 -11.01 -15.21
CA TRP A 72 -3.19 -9.59 -15.55
C TRP A 72 -4.26 -9.22 -16.60
N ALA A 73 -4.51 -10.06 -17.59
CA ALA A 73 -5.56 -9.82 -18.58
C ALA A 73 -6.96 -9.76 -17.93
N GLN A 74 -7.23 -10.61 -16.94
CA GLN A 74 -8.49 -10.56 -16.19
C GLN A 74 -8.58 -9.31 -15.30
N VAL A 75 -7.50 -8.93 -14.63
CA VAL A 75 -7.42 -7.70 -13.84
C VAL A 75 -7.69 -6.47 -14.72
N GLU A 76 -7.05 -6.38 -15.89
CA GLU A 76 -7.28 -5.30 -16.88
C GLU A 76 -8.76 -5.24 -17.29
N LYS A 77 -9.35 -6.37 -17.68
CA LYS A 77 -10.75 -6.47 -18.10
C LYS A 77 -11.71 -5.96 -17.02
N ASP A 78 -11.54 -6.43 -15.80
CA ASP A 78 -12.41 -6.06 -14.69
C ASP A 78 -12.27 -4.57 -14.32
N LEU A 79 -11.05 -4.02 -14.34
CA LEU A 79 -10.80 -2.62 -14.02
C LEU A 79 -11.24 -1.66 -15.11
N LEU A 80 -11.14 -2.04 -16.39
CA LEU A 80 -11.71 -1.25 -17.50
C LEU A 80 -13.22 -1.13 -17.35
N TYR A 81 -13.92 -2.23 -17.08
CA TYR A 81 -15.36 -2.23 -16.84
C TYR A 81 -15.71 -1.39 -15.62
N ALA A 82 -14.95 -1.50 -14.54
CA ALA A 82 -15.14 -0.70 -13.32
C ALA A 82 -14.92 0.79 -13.59
N ALA A 83 -13.86 1.18 -14.30
CA ALA A 83 -13.56 2.57 -14.64
C ALA A 83 -14.62 3.21 -15.54
N GLU A 84 -15.27 2.42 -16.40
CA GLU A 84 -16.36 2.91 -17.26
C GLU A 84 -17.66 3.16 -16.49
N ASN A 85 -18.02 2.28 -15.54
CA ASN A 85 -19.35 2.23 -14.95
C ASN A 85 -19.44 2.75 -13.50
N LEU A 86 -18.30 2.99 -12.83
CA LEU A 86 -18.29 3.62 -11.51
C LEU A 86 -18.41 5.15 -11.60
N PRO A 87 -19.07 5.82 -10.64
CA PRO A 87 -19.11 7.28 -10.57
C PRO A 87 -17.74 7.85 -10.15
N ASP A 88 -17.53 9.15 -10.39
CA ASP A 88 -16.33 9.87 -9.93
C ASP A 88 -16.31 9.99 -8.39
N SER A 89 -17.47 10.12 -7.76
CA SER A 89 -17.65 10.18 -6.30
C SER A 89 -19.01 9.60 -5.92
N TRP A 90 -19.15 9.20 -4.67
CA TRP A 90 -20.40 8.76 -4.06
C TRP A 90 -20.96 9.83 -3.14
N ASP A 91 -22.26 9.77 -2.87
CA ASP A 91 -22.90 10.54 -1.82
C ASP A 91 -22.47 10.07 -0.42
N ALA A 92 -22.89 10.79 0.62
CA ALA A 92 -22.49 10.51 2.01
C ALA A 92 -22.94 9.13 2.52
N GLU A 93 -24.07 8.59 2.04
CA GLU A 93 -24.58 7.29 2.46
C GLU A 93 -23.79 6.13 1.85
N ASN A 94 -23.15 6.38 0.72
CA ASN A 94 -22.38 5.42 -0.07
C ASN A 94 -20.86 5.65 0.01
N LEU A 95 -20.41 6.51 0.93
CA LEU A 95 -19.00 6.84 1.10
C LEU A 95 -18.17 5.59 1.41
N GLY A 96 -16.97 5.50 0.84
CA GLY A 96 -16.07 4.33 0.97
C GLY A 96 -16.24 3.27 -0.11
N ARG A 97 -17.29 3.34 -0.96
CA ARG A 97 -17.40 2.46 -2.13
C ARG A 97 -16.34 2.82 -3.19
N ALA A 98 -15.94 1.84 -4.00
CA ALA A 98 -15.01 2.05 -5.10
C ALA A 98 -15.54 3.11 -6.09
N THR A 99 -14.65 3.99 -6.54
CA THR A 99 -14.93 5.06 -7.50
C THR A 99 -14.21 4.78 -8.83
N ARG A 100 -14.56 5.56 -9.87
CA ARG A 100 -13.82 5.56 -11.14
C ARG A 100 -12.32 5.81 -10.91
N GLY A 101 -11.96 6.74 -10.02
CA GLY A 101 -10.57 7.03 -9.71
C GLY A 101 -9.86 5.86 -9.04
N ALA A 102 -10.52 5.13 -8.15
CA ALA A 102 -9.97 3.90 -7.56
C ALA A 102 -9.68 2.84 -8.64
N ALA A 103 -10.61 2.64 -9.58
CA ALA A 103 -10.42 1.68 -10.68
C ALA A 103 -9.27 2.09 -11.60
N LYS A 104 -9.18 3.36 -12.01
CA LYS A 104 -8.09 3.88 -12.84
C LYS A 104 -6.73 3.83 -12.13
N ALA A 105 -6.69 4.15 -10.85
CA ALA A 105 -5.47 4.07 -10.05
C ALA A 105 -4.94 2.63 -9.98
N LEU A 106 -5.79 1.66 -9.65
CA LEU A 106 -5.39 0.26 -9.59
C LEU A 106 -5.00 -0.28 -10.97
N LEU A 107 -5.69 0.13 -12.04
CA LEU A 107 -5.35 -0.22 -13.42
C LEU A 107 -3.99 0.33 -13.82
N GLY A 108 -3.71 1.60 -13.49
CA GLY A 108 -2.38 2.19 -13.70
C GLY A 108 -1.28 1.40 -12.98
N LYS A 109 -1.52 1.01 -11.72
CA LYS A 109 -0.58 0.16 -10.97
C LYS A 109 -0.41 -1.23 -11.59
N ALA A 110 -1.48 -1.85 -12.12
CA ALA A 110 -1.40 -3.13 -12.81
C ALA A 110 -0.57 -3.04 -14.09
N TYR A 111 -0.70 -1.95 -14.85
CA TYR A 111 0.14 -1.69 -16.01
C TYR A 111 1.61 -1.45 -15.64
N MET A 112 1.89 -0.75 -14.52
CA MET A 112 3.27 -0.56 -14.04
C MET A 112 3.94 -1.88 -13.65
N GLN A 113 3.21 -2.84 -13.05
CA GLN A 113 3.75 -4.18 -12.77
C GLN A 113 4.17 -4.93 -14.04
N GLN A 114 3.56 -4.60 -15.18
CA GLN A 114 3.84 -5.18 -16.49
C GLN A 114 4.76 -4.30 -17.35
N HIS A 115 5.31 -3.20 -16.82
CA HIS A 115 6.13 -2.20 -17.54
C HIS A 115 5.41 -1.54 -18.73
N LEU A 116 4.08 -1.52 -18.74
CA LEU A 116 3.25 -0.86 -19.74
C LEU A 116 3.04 0.61 -19.38
N TYR A 117 4.13 1.38 -19.29
CA TYR A 117 4.16 2.73 -18.73
C TYR A 117 3.30 3.74 -19.50
N ASP A 118 3.15 3.61 -20.82
CA ASP A 118 2.25 4.49 -21.60
C ASP A 118 0.79 4.30 -21.18
N LYS A 119 0.34 3.05 -21.06
CA LYS A 119 -1.01 2.72 -20.57
C LYS A 119 -1.19 3.18 -19.10
N ALA A 120 -0.18 2.95 -18.25
CA ALA A 120 -0.22 3.39 -16.86
C ALA A 120 -0.36 4.91 -16.76
N LYS A 121 0.46 5.64 -17.51
CA LYS A 121 0.44 7.11 -17.58
C LYS A 121 -0.94 7.65 -17.95
N GLU A 122 -1.59 7.07 -18.96
CA GLU A 122 -2.94 7.46 -19.36
C GLU A 122 -3.95 7.34 -18.22
N GLN A 123 -3.96 6.21 -17.50
CA GLN A 123 -4.91 6.01 -16.41
C GLN A 123 -4.62 6.94 -15.24
N LEU A 124 -3.35 7.10 -14.85
CA LEU A 124 -2.95 7.95 -13.75
C LEU A 124 -3.17 9.44 -14.07
N ASN A 125 -2.97 9.86 -15.33
CA ASN A 125 -3.22 11.23 -15.75
C ASN A 125 -4.65 11.70 -15.49
N TRP A 126 -5.62 10.82 -15.58
CA TRP A 126 -7.01 11.16 -15.24
C TRP A 126 -7.15 11.65 -13.79
N LEU A 127 -6.45 11.00 -12.83
CA LEU A 127 -6.45 11.44 -11.43
C LEU A 127 -5.71 12.77 -11.26
N ILE A 128 -4.58 12.95 -11.97
CA ILE A 128 -3.82 14.21 -11.97
C ILE A 128 -4.69 15.38 -12.45
N GLU A 129 -5.46 15.19 -13.53
CA GLU A 129 -6.37 16.23 -14.03
C GLU A 129 -7.49 16.57 -13.03
N LYS A 130 -7.90 15.63 -12.19
CA LYS A 130 -8.93 15.85 -11.16
C LYS A 130 -8.43 16.66 -9.95
N GLU A 131 -7.12 16.87 -9.79
CA GLU A 131 -6.57 17.80 -8.80
C GLU A 131 -7.12 19.23 -9.02
N LYS A 132 -7.25 19.65 -10.27
CA LYS A 132 -7.78 20.97 -10.64
C LYS A 132 -9.22 21.20 -10.14
N THR A 133 -9.99 20.14 -9.94
CA THR A 133 -11.37 20.20 -9.45
C THR A 133 -11.45 20.00 -7.95
N GLY A 134 -10.36 19.69 -7.28
CA GLY A 134 -10.31 19.36 -5.86
C GLY A 134 -10.85 17.97 -5.50
N LEU A 135 -11.16 17.13 -6.50
CA LEU A 135 -11.62 15.76 -6.25
C LEU A 135 -10.52 14.91 -5.62
N TYR A 136 -9.29 15.05 -6.13
CA TYR A 136 -8.08 14.45 -5.55
C TYR A 136 -7.05 15.54 -5.26
N GLY A 137 -6.11 15.25 -4.35
CA GLY A 137 -5.02 16.17 -4.01
C GLY A 137 -4.34 15.74 -2.71
N LEU A 138 -3.16 16.28 -2.45
CA LEU A 138 -2.52 16.10 -1.16
C LEU A 138 -3.27 16.88 -0.08
N ILE A 139 -3.34 16.33 1.14
CA ILE A 139 -3.78 17.05 2.33
C ILE A 139 -2.58 17.68 3.02
N ASP A 140 -2.81 18.80 3.71
CA ASP A 140 -1.73 19.59 4.33
C ASP A 140 -1.09 18.84 5.51
N ASN A 141 -1.90 18.25 6.38
CA ASN A 141 -1.40 17.48 7.51
C ASN A 141 -1.23 16.00 7.12
N TRP A 142 -0.01 15.61 6.83
CA TRP A 142 0.34 14.26 6.37
C TRP A 142 -0.17 13.13 7.29
N VAL A 143 -0.16 13.34 8.62
CA VAL A 143 -0.53 12.30 9.59
C VAL A 143 -2.03 11.95 9.54
N ASP A 144 -2.87 12.86 9.10
CA ASP A 144 -4.31 12.62 8.99
C ASP A 144 -4.67 11.50 8.01
N ASN A 145 -3.74 11.15 7.10
CA ASN A 145 -3.89 9.96 6.27
C ASN A 145 -3.89 8.63 7.05
N PHE A 146 -3.47 8.63 8.32
CA PHE A 146 -3.24 7.42 9.12
C PHE A 146 -4.03 7.40 10.43
N THR A 147 -4.98 8.33 10.56
CA THR A 147 -5.87 8.45 11.71
C THR A 147 -7.32 8.41 11.24
N ASP A 148 -8.26 8.28 12.19
CA ASP A 148 -9.70 8.36 11.94
C ASP A 148 -10.23 9.83 11.93
N LEU A 149 -9.35 10.81 12.08
CA LEU A 149 -9.73 12.22 12.22
C LEU A 149 -10.12 12.87 10.89
N ASN A 150 -9.64 12.35 9.76
CA ASN A 150 -9.89 12.89 8.44
C ASN A 150 -9.94 11.78 7.37
N GLU A 151 -10.86 10.85 7.56
CA GLU A 151 -11.07 9.74 6.63
C GLU A 151 -11.80 10.17 5.36
N ASN A 152 -11.67 9.39 4.29
CA ASN A 152 -12.28 9.65 2.99
C ASN A 152 -12.00 11.06 2.44
N ASN A 153 -10.83 11.63 2.79
CA ASN A 153 -10.39 12.94 2.34
C ASN A 153 -9.92 12.91 0.87
N LYS A 154 -9.61 14.10 0.31
CA LYS A 154 -9.18 14.23 -1.10
C LYS A 154 -7.89 13.48 -1.47
N GLU A 155 -7.07 13.06 -0.50
CA GLU A 155 -5.88 12.23 -0.76
C GLU A 155 -6.24 10.74 -0.80
N SER A 156 -7.35 10.32 -0.21
CA SER A 156 -7.82 8.94 -0.26
C SER A 156 -8.40 8.62 -1.63
N VAL A 157 -7.74 7.75 -2.38
CA VAL A 157 -8.24 7.25 -3.68
C VAL A 157 -9.10 6.01 -3.46
N PHE A 158 -8.67 5.13 -2.56
CA PHE A 158 -9.46 4.00 -2.09
C PHE A 158 -8.99 3.58 -0.70
N GLU A 159 -9.94 3.49 0.25
CA GLU A 159 -9.67 3.02 1.61
C GLU A 159 -10.71 2.01 2.08
N ILE A 160 -10.29 1.08 2.92
CA ILE A 160 -11.18 0.12 3.57
C ILE A 160 -11.73 0.77 4.83
N GLN A 161 -13.07 0.77 4.93
CA GLN A 161 -13.77 1.35 6.07
C GLN A 161 -13.74 0.39 7.25
N PHE A 162 -13.27 0.89 8.41
CA PHE A 162 -13.25 0.17 9.67
C PHE A 162 -14.07 0.92 10.74
N ASP A 163 -14.56 0.21 11.72
CA ASP A 163 -15.18 0.80 12.92
C ASP A 163 -14.90 -0.07 14.16
N ASP A 164 -15.15 0.50 15.34
CA ASP A 164 -14.97 -0.19 16.63
C ASP A 164 -16.30 -0.67 17.26
N LYS A 165 -17.39 -0.63 16.49
CA LYS A 165 -18.75 -0.92 17.00
C LYS A 165 -19.00 -2.41 17.17
N ASN A 166 -18.47 -3.22 16.26
CA ASN A 166 -18.67 -4.66 16.28
C ASN A 166 -17.41 -5.36 16.81
N LYS A 167 -17.33 -5.44 18.14
CA LYS A 167 -16.25 -6.13 18.88
C LYS A 167 -16.55 -7.62 18.96
N GLY A 168 -16.69 -8.31 17.82
CA GLY A 168 -16.87 -9.75 17.78
C GLY A 168 -15.86 -10.48 18.67
N ASP A 169 -16.23 -11.67 19.16
CA ASP A 169 -15.34 -12.52 19.93
C ASP A 169 -14.06 -12.81 19.15
N THR A 170 -12.91 -12.43 19.72
CA THR A 170 -11.58 -12.58 19.11
C THR A 170 -11.15 -14.03 18.87
N GLY A 171 -11.85 -15.01 19.46
CA GLY A 171 -11.55 -16.42 19.30
C GLY A 171 -12.20 -17.08 18.06
N ASN A 172 -13.52 -17.11 18.04
CA ASN A 172 -14.27 -17.89 17.04
C ASN A 172 -15.02 -17.04 16.01
N ASN A 173 -15.23 -15.74 16.25
CA ASN A 173 -16.00 -14.83 15.41
C ASN A 173 -15.19 -13.61 14.92
N ALA A 174 -13.87 -13.73 14.80
CA ALA A 174 -13.01 -12.66 14.27
C ALA A 174 -13.45 -12.20 12.85
N SER A 175 -14.17 -13.07 12.12
CA SER A 175 -14.77 -12.73 10.81
C SER A 175 -15.90 -11.69 10.89
N MET A 176 -16.43 -11.43 12.07
CA MET A 176 -17.48 -10.43 12.32
C MET A 176 -16.92 -9.14 12.93
N ALA A 177 -15.66 -9.11 13.30
CA ALA A 177 -15.01 -7.90 13.79
C ALA A 177 -14.84 -6.89 12.65
N THR A 178 -15.26 -5.65 12.86
CA THR A 178 -15.14 -4.55 11.90
C THR A 178 -13.95 -3.65 12.15
N GLY A 179 -13.16 -3.93 13.20
CA GLY A 179 -12.00 -3.14 13.59
C GLY A 179 -10.74 -3.45 12.79
N PHE A 180 -9.88 -2.44 12.67
CA PHE A 180 -8.56 -2.56 12.07
C PHE A 180 -7.60 -3.25 13.04
N GLN A 181 -7.01 -4.37 12.62
CA GLN A 181 -6.26 -5.26 13.51
C GLN A 181 -4.74 -5.06 13.42
N ARG A 182 -4.25 -4.40 12.39
CA ARG A 182 -2.84 -4.38 12.02
C ARG A 182 -1.94 -3.82 13.13
N THR A 183 -2.38 -2.78 13.83
CA THR A 183 -1.60 -2.11 14.86
C THR A 183 -1.33 -2.97 16.08
N GLN A 184 -2.23 -3.92 16.38
CA GLN A 184 -2.01 -4.93 17.41
C GLN A 184 -0.74 -5.78 17.16
N PHE A 185 -0.46 -6.09 15.89
CA PHE A 185 0.72 -6.88 15.53
C PHE A 185 2.02 -6.08 15.64
N TYR A 186 2.00 -4.77 15.31
CA TYR A 186 3.21 -3.98 15.13
C TYR A 186 3.61 -3.11 16.32
N ALA A 187 2.68 -2.79 17.22
CA ALA A 187 2.99 -2.01 18.40
C ALA A 187 3.92 -2.79 19.35
N PRO A 188 4.80 -2.11 20.11
CA PRO A 188 5.75 -2.76 21.00
C PRO A 188 5.08 -3.73 21.99
N SER A 189 5.82 -4.76 22.41
CA SER A 189 5.34 -5.72 23.41
C SER A 189 4.87 -5.02 24.68
N GLY A 190 3.70 -5.41 25.21
CA GLY A 190 3.03 -4.77 26.32
C GLY A 190 1.97 -3.74 25.90
N ILE A 191 2.07 -3.17 24.70
CA ILE A 191 1.04 -2.36 24.06
C ILE A 191 0.35 -3.18 22.96
N GLY A 192 1.13 -3.88 22.15
CA GLY A 192 0.73 -4.85 21.15
C GLY A 192 1.60 -6.10 21.24
N TRP A 193 1.85 -6.77 20.10
CA TRP A 193 2.61 -8.04 20.06
C TRP A 193 4.08 -7.87 19.67
N GLY A 194 4.49 -6.74 19.12
CA GLY A 194 5.87 -6.46 18.71
C GLY A 194 6.33 -7.28 17.51
N ASP A 195 5.38 -7.81 16.73
CA ASP A 195 5.67 -8.54 15.49
C ASP A 195 6.19 -7.62 14.40
N GLY A 196 6.62 -7.80 13.33
CA GLY A 196 6.91 -6.94 12.18
C GLY A 196 7.61 -5.62 12.56
N LYS A 197 8.93 -5.64 12.72
CA LYS A 197 9.76 -4.47 13.00
C LYS A 197 10.17 -3.74 11.74
N ALA A 198 10.33 -2.42 11.82
CA ALA A 198 11.03 -1.63 10.83
C ALA A 198 12.54 -1.87 10.92
N ARG A 199 13.27 -1.56 9.84
CA ARG A 199 14.75 -1.66 9.84
C ARG A 199 15.40 -0.30 10.08
N ARG A 200 16.47 -0.28 10.85
CA ARG A 200 17.20 0.94 11.22
C ARG A 200 17.65 1.76 10.02
N TRP A 201 18.07 1.14 8.91
CA TRP A 201 18.48 1.85 7.70
C TRP A 201 17.41 2.85 7.20
N LEU A 202 16.13 2.56 7.42
CA LEU A 202 15.05 3.46 7.00
C LEU A 202 15.02 4.74 7.85
N VAL A 203 15.28 4.63 9.15
CA VAL A 203 15.46 5.78 10.05
C VAL A 203 16.63 6.62 9.57
N ASP A 204 17.78 5.97 9.29
CA ASP A 204 18.99 6.65 8.84
C ASP A 204 18.80 7.34 7.48
N GLU A 205 17.98 6.78 6.57
CA GLU A 205 17.63 7.45 5.30
C GLU A 205 16.84 8.74 5.53
N TYR A 206 15.84 8.74 6.42
CA TYR A 206 15.09 9.94 6.77
C TYR A 206 15.99 11.02 7.39
N LEU A 207 16.93 10.64 8.26
CA LEU A 207 17.82 11.58 8.95
C LEU A 207 18.88 12.21 8.04
N LYS A 208 19.07 11.70 6.81
CA LYS A 208 20.01 12.27 5.84
C LYS A 208 19.64 13.67 5.37
N GLU A 209 18.39 14.06 5.49
CA GLU A 209 17.91 15.35 5.00
C GLU A 209 17.08 16.07 6.08
N LYS A 210 17.30 17.38 6.20
CA LYS A 210 16.52 18.23 7.09
C LYS A 210 15.44 18.97 6.32
N ARG A 211 14.37 19.32 6.99
CA ARG A 211 13.36 20.25 6.52
C ARG A 211 13.95 21.65 6.34
N ILE A 212 13.27 22.50 5.59
CA ILE A 212 13.70 23.90 5.37
C ILE A 212 13.83 24.68 6.68
N ASP A 213 13.01 24.35 7.69
CA ASP A 213 13.06 24.93 9.04
C ASP A 213 14.16 24.36 9.94
N GLY A 214 14.97 23.42 9.45
CA GLY A 214 16.06 22.75 10.17
C GLY A 214 15.64 21.51 10.97
N GLY A 215 14.34 21.22 11.09
CA GLY A 215 13.82 20.02 11.75
C GLY A 215 14.05 18.75 10.93
N ASN A 216 13.84 17.60 11.56
CA ASN A 216 13.84 16.30 10.87
C ASN A 216 12.55 16.11 10.07
N ASP A 217 12.57 15.18 9.11
CA ASP A 217 11.39 14.83 8.32
C ASP A 217 10.28 14.32 9.23
N ILE A 218 9.13 14.99 9.23
CA ILE A 218 7.98 14.67 10.09
C ILE A 218 7.38 13.29 9.77
N ARG A 219 7.63 12.75 8.59
CA ARG A 219 7.21 11.38 8.23
C ARG A 219 7.91 10.35 9.09
N LEU A 220 9.19 10.56 9.44
CA LEU A 220 9.91 9.70 10.37
C LEU A 220 9.22 9.68 11.74
N TYR A 221 8.92 10.87 12.31
CA TYR A 221 8.23 11.00 13.58
C TYR A 221 6.93 10.18 13.63
N ASN A 222 6.13 10.25 12.55
CA ASN A 222 4.83 9.60 12.48
C ASN A 222 4.86 8.14 12.01
N SER A 223 6.01 7.64 11.50
CA SER A 223 6.09 6.30 10.93
C SER A 223 6.82 5.30 11.79
N ILE A 224 7.83 5.70 12.57
CA ILE A 224 8.74 4.77 13.24
C ILE A 224 9.06 5.25 14.66
N LEU A 225 9.01 4.31 15.58
CA LEU A 225 9.56 4.41 16.92
C LEU A 225 10.94 3.75 16.94
N TYR A 226 11.98 4.42 17.44
CA TYR A 226 13.35 3.91 17.43
C TYR A 226 14.18 4.48 18.58
N HIS A 227 15.32 3.86 18.88
CA HIS A 227 16.25 4.35 19.88
C HIS A 227 16.84 5.72 19.49
N GLY A 228 16.74 6.71 20.35
CA GLY A 228 17.18 8.09 20.09
C GLY A 228 16.09 9.00 19.51
N PHE A 229 14.86 8.53 19.38
CA PHE A 229 13.73 9.28 18.85
C PHE A 229 13.53 10.65 19.54
N SER A 230 13.61 10.69 20.86
CA SER A 230 13.40 11.91 21.62
C SER A 230 14.45 13.00 21.36
N LEU A 231 15.68 12.60 21.02
CA LEU A 231 16.76 13.52 20.65
C LEU A 231 16.55 14.10 19.25
N ASP A 232 16.02 13.33 18.34
CA ASP A 232 15.76 13.74 16.96
C ASP A 232 14.52 14.62 16.83
N PHE A 233 13.56 14.51 17.77
CA PHE A 233 12.31 15.27 17.78
C PHE A 233 12.08 15.96 19.14
N PRO A 234 12.94 16.89 19.56
CA PRO A 234 12.90 17.50 20.90
C PRO A 234 11.65 18.35 21.16
N ASN A 235 11.02 18.87 20.09
CA ASN A 235 9.85 19.74 20.17
C ASN A 235 8.52 19.01 19.95
N GLU A 236 8.57 17.72 19.60
CA GLU A 236 7.36 16.93 19.37
C GLU A 236 6.94 16.19 20.65
N SER A 237 5.64 15.91 20.78
CA SER A 237 5.14 15.11 21.90
C SER A 237 5.77 13.73 21.90
N LYS A 238 6.29 13.31 23.05
CA LYS A 238 6.85 11.99 23.29
C LYS A 238 5.81 11.02 23.82
N LYS A 239 4.61 11.52 24.13
CA LYS A 239 3.51 10.70 24.61
C LYS A 239 3.19 9.59 23.60
N TYR A 240 3.11 8.37 24.10
CA TYR A 240 2.78 7.20 23.32
C TYR A 240 1.89 6.26 24.14
N TYR A 241 0.64 6.11 23.74
CA TYR A 241 -0.39 5.41 24.53
C TYR A 241 -0.51 5.98 25.96
N ASN A 242 -0.44 5.13 26.98
CA ASN A 242 -0.50 5.53 28.40
C ASN A 242 0.85 6.02 28.97
N ILE A 243 1.89 6.12 28.14
CA ILE A 243 3.22 6.57 28.58
C ILE A 243 3.29 8.08 28.46
N ALA A 244 3.52 8.74 29.59
CA ALA A 244 3.68 10.19 29.64
C ALA A 244 5.00 10.64 29.02
N ASP A 245 5.05 11.91 28.57
CA ASP A 245 6.28 12.49 27.99
C ASP A 245 7.48 12.40 28.93
N ALA A 246 7.28 12.52 30.24
CA ALA A 246 8.34 12.41 31.23
C ALA A 246 8.99 11.02 31.30
N ASP A 247 8.21 9.97 31.05
CA ASP A 247 8.64 8.58 31.16
C ASP A 247 9.01 7.99 29.80
N ALA A 248 8.77 8.73 28.73
CA ALA A 248 8.91 8.24 27.36
C ALA A 248 10.33 7.78 27.06
N ASP A 249 11.34 8.55 27.43
CA ASP A 249 12.75 8.23 27.11
C ASP A 249 13.20 6.93 27.79
N GLU A 250 12.81 6.69 29.04
CA GLU A 250 13.11 5.45 29.75
C GLU A 250 12.39 4.26 29.10
N GLN A 251 11.12 4.40 28.79
CA GLN A 251 10.33 3.35 28.18
C GLN A 251 10.80 3.05 26.74
N TRP A 252 11.18 4.08 25.97
CA TRP A 252 11.76 3.88 24.65
C TRP A 252 13.07 3.08 24.70
N ASN A 253 13.93 3.38 25.69
CA ASN A 253 15.15 2.62 25.94
C ASN A 253 14.86 1.17 26.36
N ASN A 254 13.75 0.90 27.03
CA ASN A 254 13.33 -0.44 27.41
C ASN A 254 12.80 -1.27 26.23
N TRP A 255 12.08 -0.64 25.30
CA TRP A 255 11.60 -1.32 24.09
C TRP A 255 12.73 -1.54 23.07
N GLY A 256 13.57 -0.55 22.88
CA GLY A 256 14.71 -0.56 21.95
C GLY A 256 16.00 -0.91 22.66
N LYS A 257 16.10 -2.08 23.32
CA LYS A 257 17.35 -2.55 23.92
C LYS A 257 18.48 -2.74 22.89
N ASP A 258 18.09 -3.08 21.65
CA ASP A 258 18.96 -3.12 20.49
C ASP A 258 18.72 -1.83 19.67
N PRO A 259 19.79 -1.06 19.31
CA PRO A 259 19.66 0.08 18.40
C PRO A 259 18.98 -0.23 17.08
N GLU A 260 18.98 -1.50 16.65
CA GLU A 260 18.27 -1.98 15.48
C GLU A 260 16.75 -2.18 15.70
N ASP A 261 16.27 -2.17 16.94
CA ASP A 261 14.87 -2.32 17.24
C ASP A 261 14.10 -1.05 16.87
N CYS A 262 13.29 -1.14 15.83
CA CYS A 262 12.42 -0.09 15.34
C CYS A 262 10.99 -0.62 15.22
N TYR A 263 10.01 0.12 15.75
CA TYR A 263 8.60 -0.28 15.72
C TYR A 263 7.80 0.59 14.77
N ILE A 264 6.82 0.02 14.10
CA ILE A 264 5.94 0.75 13.19
C ILE A 264 4.97 1.60 14.01
N ARG A 265 5.00 2.92 13.76
CA ARG A 265 4.08 3.89 14.37
C ARG A 265 2.93 4.28 13.44
N LYS A 266 3.13 4.20 12.13
CA LYS A 266 2.13 4.56 11.12
C LYS A 266 0.84 3.76 11.35
N TYR A 267 -0.31 4.44 11.36
CA TYR A 267 -1.63 3.90 11.72
C TYR A 267 -1.84 3.58 13.20
N ASN A 268 -0.90 3.86 14.12
CA ASN A 268 -1.14 3.60 15.54
C ASN A 268 -2.33 4.42 16.08
N THR A 269 -2.87 3.97 17.22
CA THR A 269 -4.06 4.56 17.85
C THR A 269 -3.76 5.30 19.14
N SER A 270 -2.49 5.63 19.39
CA SER A 270 -1.99 6.24 20.64
C SER A 270 -2.63 7.59 20.99
N TYR A 271 -3.26 8.27 20.03
CA TYR A 271 -3.93 9.54 20.24
C TYR A 271 -5.32 9.40 20.88
N TYR A 272 -5.92 8.19 20.91
CA TYR A 272 -7.22 7.94 21.56
C TYR A 272 -7.31 6.65 22.38
N ARG A 273 -6.25 5.82 22.43
CA ARG A 273 -6.23 4.53 23.14
C ARG A 273 -4.99 4.41 24.01
N ASP A 274 -5.08 3.60 25.06
CA ASP A 274 -3.98 3.31 25.97
C ASP A 274 -3.16 2.07 25.62
N ARG A 275 -3.69 1.22 24.73
CA ARG A 275 -3.07 0.00 24.19
C ARG A 275 -3.70 -0.37 22.87
N GLU A 276 -3.05 -1.22 22.10
CA GLU A 276 -3.62 -1.82 20.90
C GLU A 276 -4.48 -3.04 21.24
N ASP A 277 -5.47 -3.28 20.37
CA ASP A 277 -6.27 -4.48 20.27
C ASP A 277 -6.76 -4.65 18.82
N TYR A 278 -7.67 -5.59 18.58
CA TYR A 278 -8.20 -5.88 17.24
C TYR A 278 -9.29 -4.91 16.74
N PHE A 279 -9.59 -3.83 17.46
CA PHE A 279 -10.77 -3.03 17.24
C PHE A 279 -10.43 -1.54 17.02
N ALA A 280 -9.33 -1.26 16.35
CA ALA A 280 -9.05 0.11 15.95
C ALA A 280 -10.02 0.56 14.84
N ARG A 281 -10.44 1.82 14.88
CA ARG A 281 -11.43 2.37 13.95
C ARG A 281 -10.82 3.09 12.75
N ASN A 282 -9.49 3.17 12.69
CA ASN A 282 -8.78 3.83 11.60
C ASN A 282 -8.99 3.11 10.28
N ASN A 283 -9.45 3.79 9.25
CA ASN A 283 -9.51 3.27 7.90
C ASN A 283 -8.09 2.98 7.34
N TYR A 284 -8.00 1.98 6.48
CA TYR A 284 -6.74 1.64 5.82
C TYR A 284 -6.77 2.07 4.35
N ARG A 285 -5.93 3.03 4.00
CA ARG A 285 -5.79 3.53 2.63
C ARG A 285 -5.00 2.55 1.77
N ILE A 286 -5.71 1.90 0.84
CA ILE A 286 -5.08 1.00 -0.14
C ILE A 286 -4.32 1.83 -1.18
N ILE A 287 -4.92 2.93 -1.67
CA ILE A 287 -4.30 3.82 -2.64
C ILE A 287 -4.56 5.26 -2.19
N ARG A 288 -3.52 6.09 -2.15
CA ARG A 288 -3.64 7.52 -1.87
C ARG A 288 -2.94 8.37 -2.95
N TYR A 289 -3.30 9.64 -3.03
CA TYR A 289 -2.90 10.52 -4.12
C TYR A 289 -1.38 10.74 -4.21
N ALA A 290 -0.65 10.73 -3.09
CA ALA A 290 0.81 10.77 -3.13
C ALA A 290 1.43 9.58 -3.90
N ASP A 291 0.86 8.38 -3.81
CA ASP A 291 1.28 7.22 -4.61
C ASP A 291 1.03 7.47 -6.11
N ILE A 292 -0.09 8.12 -6.45
CA ILE A 292 -0.41 8.50 -7.85
C ILE A 292 0.63 9.48 -8.39
N LEU A 293 0.97 10.53 -7.63
CA LEU A 293 1.98 11.51 -8.04
C LEU A 293 3.34 10.86 -8.33
N LEU A 294 3.81 10.00 -7.43
CA LEU A 294 5.09 9.32 -7.56
C LEU A 294 5.10 8.28 -8.70
N ASN A 295 4.00 7.54 -8.88
CA ASN A 295 3.84 6.62 -10.02
C ASN A 295 3.78 7.37 -11.34
N TYR A 296 3.08 8.51 -11.38
CA TYR A 296 2.99 9.33 -12.59
C TYR A 296 4.35 9.93 -12.97
N ALA A 297 5.13 10.40 -11.97
CA ALA A 297 6.51 10.86 -12.19
C ALA A 297 7.39 9.77 -12.81
N GLU A 298 7.27 8.53 -12.36
CA GLU A 298 7.97 7.38 -12.95
C GLU A 298 7.54 7.14 -14.40
N CYS A 299 6.22 7.11 -14.66
CA CYS A 299 5.70 6.94 -16.00
C CYS A 299 6.18 8.02 -16.98
N ILE A 300 6.30 9.29 -16.54
CA ILE A 300 6.82 10.38 -17.38
C ILE A 300 8.22 10.03 -17.91
N VAL A 301 9.15 9.67 -17.04
CA VAL A 301 10.54 9.41 -17.47
C VAL A 301 10.69 8.06 -18.17
N GLU A 302 9.84 7.10 -17.89
CA GLU A 302 9.83 5.80 -18.58
C GLU A 302 9.23 5.91 -20.00
N THR A 303 8.39 6.92 -20.27
CA THR A 303 7.80 7.20 -21.58
C THR A 303 8.47 8.38 -22.29
N ASN A 304 9.78 8.55 -22.08
CA ASN A 304 10.62 9.59 -22.71
C ASN A 304 10.23 11.04 -22.39
N GLY A 305 9.48 11.29 -21.32
CA GLY A 305 9.29 12.63 -20.76
C GLY A 305 10.54 13.12 -20.05
N THR A 306 10.59 14.40 -19.72
CA THR A 306 11.77 15.00 -19.11
C THR A 306 11.82 14.75 -17.60
N VAL A 307 13.03 14.63 -17.04
CA VAL A 307 13.25 14.58 -15.59
C VAL A 307 12.69 15.84 -14.90
N ALA A 308 12.81 17.00 -15.53
CA ALA A 308 12.30 18.26 -14.98
C ALA A 308 10.76 18.28 -14.88
N GLU A 309 10.07 17.65 -15.80
CA GLU A 309 8.61 17.45 -15.72
C GLU A 309 8.23 16.52 -14.59
N ALA A 310 8.88 15.36 -14.50
CA ALA A 310 8.62 14.36 -13.48
C ALA A 310 8.93 14.87 -12.06
N ALA A 311 10.00 15.63 -11.90
CA ALA A 311 10.42 16.19 -10.61
C ALA A 311 9.34 17.06 -9.95
N LYS A 312 8.46 17.71 -10.73
CA LYS A 312 7.37 18.53 -10.18
C LYS A 312 6.41 17.74 -9.28
N TYR A 313 6.16 16.48 -9.60
CA TYR A 313 5.27 15.62 -8.83
C TYR A 313 5.95 15.09 -7.56
N VAL A 314 7.25 14.81 -7.64
CA VAL A 314 8.07 14.48 -6.46
C VAL A 314 8.16 15.68 -5.52
N ASP A 315 8.37 16.88 -6.08
CA ASP A 315 8.47 18.12 -5.32
C ASP A 315 7.17 18.47 -4.57
N GLN A 316 5.99 18.14 -5.11
CA GLN A 316 4.72 18.30 -4.37
C GLN A 316 4.68 17.45 -3.09
N VAL A 317 5.11 16.20 -3.17
CA VAL A 317 5.16 15.28 -2.01
C VAL A 317 6.16 15.78 -0.96
N ARG A 318 7.31 16.29 -1.40
CA ARG A 318 8.37 16.83 -0.55
C ARG A 318 7.96 18.14 0.12
N ASP A 319 7.38 19.05 -0.64
CA ASP A 319 6.97 20.38 -0.17
C ASP A 319 5.94 20.29 0.97
N ARG A 320 4.98 19.37 0.85
CA ARG A 320 3.96 19.12 1.87
C ARG A 320 4.55 18.84 3.27
N VAL A 321 5.70 18.18 3.33
CA VAL A 321 6.37 17.84 4.60
C VAL A 321 7.53 18.79 4.95
N GLY A 322 7.63 19.92 4.23
CA GLY A 322 8.60 20.96 4.49
C GLY A 322 10.01 20.66 4.01
N LEU A 323 10.18 19.69 3.12
CA LEU A 323 11.48 19.41 2.48
C LEU A 323 11.69 20.31 1.27
N ALA A 324 12.95 20.66 1.02
CA ALA A 324 13.31 21.44 -0.16
C ALA A 324 12.99 20.70 -1.46
N LYS A 325 12.63 21.42 -2.52
CA LYS A 325 12.51 20.86 -3.87
C LYS A 325 13.81 20.17 -4.28
N LEU A 326 13.73 19.13 -5.10
CA LEU A 326 14.91 18.35 -5.50
C LEU A 326 16.07 19.22 -5.99
N LYS A 327 15.78 20.24 -6.80
CA LYS A 327 16.81 21.16 -7.34
C LYS A 327 17.55 21.96 -6.27
N ASP A 328 16.92 22.22 -5.13
CA ASP A 328 17.42 23.03 -4.02
C ASP A 328 17.90 22.18 -2.84
N SER A 329 17.82 20.87 -2.97
CA SER A 329 18.16 19.88 -1.95
C SER A 329 19.56 19.30 -2.14
N ARG A 330 20.03 18.55 -1.15
CA ARG A 330 21.25 17.74 -1.27
C ARG A 330 21.21 16.71 -2.40
N TRP A 331 20.04 16.44 -2.96
CA TRP A 331 19.80 15.46 -4.02
C TRP A 331 19.76 16.08 -5.42
N ALA A 332 20.09 17.35 -5.59
CA ALA A 332 19.98 18.07 -6.87
C ALA A 332 20.66 17.35 -8.04
N ALA A 333 21.75 16.63 -7.78
CA ALA A 333 22.45 15.83 -8.80
C ALA A 333 21.57 14.71 -9.41
N CYS A 334 20.48 14.29 -8.75
CA CYS A 334 19.57 13.31 -9.32
C CYS A 334 18.87 13.81 -10.60
N LEU A 335 18.80 15.12 -10.80
CA LEU A 335 18.18 15.72 -11.98
C LEU A 335 19.05 15.65 -13.25
N ASN A 336 20.29 15.19 -13.15
CA ASN A 336 21.23 15.15 -14.26
C ASN A 336 21.01 13.97 -15.23
N SER A 337 20.32 12.93 -14.80
CA SER A 337 20.01 11.78 -15.66
C SER A 337 18.74 11.05 -15.22
N LYS A 338 18.13 10.30 -16.17
CA LYS A 338 16.97 9.43 -15.90
C LYS A 338 17.28 8.43 -14.79
N ASP A 339 18.41 7.74 -14.85
CA ASP A 339 18.74 6.69 -13.88
C ASP A 339 18.94 7.24 -12.47
N ALA A 340 19.63 8.39 -12.35
CA ALA A 340 19.82 9.05 -11.06
C ALA A 340 18.46 9.52 -10.48
N PHE A 341 17.59 10.05 -11.33
CA PHE A 341 16.25 10.46 -10.92
C PHE A 341 15.41 9.27 -10.46
N LEU A 342 15.39 8.18 -11.23
CA LEU A 342 14.64 6.97 -10.86
C LEU A 342 15.11 6.40 -9.52
N LYS A 343 16.41 6.35 -9.26
CA LYS A 343 16.95 5.92 -7.94
C LYS A 343 16.46 6.83 -6.81
N ARG A 344 16.43 8.16 -7.03
CA ARG A 344 15.89 9.10 -6.02
C ARG A 344 14.39 8.94 -5.85
N LEU A 345 13.63 8.81 -6.94
CA LEU A 345 12.20 8.57 -6.91
C LEU A 345 11.84 7.26 -6.17
N GLN A 346 12.57 6.18 -6.41
CA GLN A 346 12.42 4.91 -5.68
C GLN A 346 12.62 5.10 -4.17
N MET A 347 13.60 5.92 -3.78
CA MET A 347 13.81 6.26 -2.37
C MET A 347 12.67 7.14 -1.84
N GLU A 348 12.23 8.16 -2.57
CA GLU A 348 11.11 9.02 -2.14
C GLU A 348 9.83 8.20 -1.96
N ARG A 349 9.54 7.26 -2.87
CA ARG A 349 8.45 6.29 -2.71
C ARG A 349 8.61 5.45 -1.45
N THR A 350 9.83 5.00 -1.16
CA THR A 350 10.13 4.20 0.03
C THR A 350 9.84 4.97 1.31
N LEU A 351 10.27 6.24 1.39
CA LEU A 351 10.04 7.12 2.53
C LEU A 351 8.55 7.49 2.67
N GLU A 352 7.91 7.88 1.58
CA GLU A 352 6.53 8.31 1.58
C GLU A 352 5.54 7.16 1.91
N LEU A 353 5.75 5.99 1.31
CA LEU A 353 4.81 4.87 1.31
C LEU A 353 5.23 3.70 2.21
N CYS A 354 6.22 3.89 3.09
CA CYS A 354 6.63 2.83 4.02
C CYS A 354 5.42 2.35 4.84
N PHE A 355 5.36 1.04 5.06
CA PHE A 355 4.31 0.36 5.81
C PHE A 355 2.88 0.44 5.21
N GLU A 356 2.74 0.79 3.93
CA GLU A 356 1.45 0.83 3.23
C GLU A 356 1.23 -0.37 2.27
N GLY A 357 2.11 -1.38 2.31
CA GLY A 357 1.93 -2.65 1.61
C GLY A 357 2.45 -2.69 0.16
N TRP A 358 2.96 -1.59 -0.40
CA TRP A 358 3.37 -1.52 -1.81
C TRP A 358 4.82 -1.92 -2.10
N ARG A 359 5.69 -1.95 -1.07
CA ARG A 359 7.14 -2.12 -1.22
C ARG A 359 7.51 -3.36 -2.02
N TRP A 360 6.86 -4.51 -1.75
CA TRP A 360 7.17 -5.76 -2.45
C TRP A 360 6.94 -5.65 -3.97
N GLY A 361 5.80 -5.08 -4.36
CA GLY A 361 5.49 -4.83 -5.77
C GLY A 361 6.46 -3.89 -6.45
N ASP A 362 6.88 -2.84 -5.74
CA ASP A 362 7.89 -1.91 -6.23
C ASP A 362 9.25 -2.60 -6.44
N LEU A 363 9.73 -3.40 -5.48
CA LEU A 363 10.98 -4.15 -5.61
C LEU A 363 10.96 -5.14 -6.78
N LYS A 364 9.81 -5.81 -7.01
CA LYS A 364 9.62 -6.72 -8.16
C LYS A 364 9.73 -5.99 -9.48
N ARG A 365 8.92 -4.94 -9.69
CA ARG A 365 8.87 -4.23 -10.95
C ARG A 365 10.14 -3.43 -11.25
N TRP A 366 10.93 -3.05 -10.25
CA TRP A 366 12.24 -2.44 -10.42
C TRP A 366 13.36 -3.47 -10.67
N GLY A 367 13.03 -4.76 -10.72
CA GLY A 367 13.99 -5.85 -10.95
C GLY A 367 14.97 -6.08 -9.81
N MET A 368 14.75 -5.47 -8.64
CA MET A 368 15.67 -5.61 -7.50
C MET A 368 15.71 -7.02 -6.92
N LEU A 369 14.65 -7.81 -7.12
CA LEU A 369 14.57 -9.20 -6.66
C LEU A 369 15.11 -10.21 -7.67
N ASP A 370 15.47 -9.75 -8.87
CA ASP A 370 15.87 -10.62 -9.99
C ASP A 370 17.35 -10.52 -10.33
N THR A 371 18.09 -9.59 -9.71
CA THR A 371 19.50 -9.34 -9.99
C THR A 371 20.36 -9.43 -8.73
N GLN A 372 21.62 -9.89 -8.89
CA GLN A 372 22.57 -9.95 -7.77
C GLN A 372 22.88 -8.56 -7.20
N GLU A 373 22.92 -7.53 -8.06
CA GLU A 373 23.12 -6.14 -7.62
C GLU A 373 21.97 -5.67 -6.72
N GLY A 374 20.72 -5.89 -7.13
CA GLY A 374 19.55 -5.56 -6.35
C GLY A 374 19.52 -6.28 -5.01
N ILE A 375 19.81 -7.60 -5.00
CA ILE A 375 19.87 -8.37 -3.75
C ILE A 375 21.00 -7.89 -2.85
N ASN A 376 22.17 -7.54 -3.36
CA ASN A 376 23.26 -6.99 -2.56
C ASN A 376 22.89 -5.65 -1.92
N GLU A 377 22.18 -4.78 -2.66
CA GLU A 377 21.63 -3.54 -2.10
C GLU A 377 20.63 -3.84 -0.98
N LEU A 378 19.71 -4.78 -1.18
CA LEU A 378 18.73 -5.15 -0.15
C LEU A 378 19.38 -5.79 1.08
N LYS A 379 20.42 -6.63 0.92
CA LYS A 379 21.22 -7.18 2.02
C LYS A 379 21.88 -6.11 2.87
N SER A 380 22.33 -5.01 2.28
CA SER A 380 22.92 -3.90 3.03
C SER A 380 21.90 -3.15 3.90
N ARG A 381 20.62 -3.35 3.64
CA ARG A 381 19.50 -2.70 4.34
C ARG A 381 18.79 -3.63 5.32
N ASP A 382 18.80 -4.93 5.03
CA ASP A 382 18.06 -5.93 5.79
C ASP A 382 18.78 -7.28 5.72
N VAL A 383 19.28 -7.75 6.88
CA VAL A 383 20.02 -9.00 7.01
C VAL A 383 19.23 -10.24 6.59
N ASP A 384 17.89 -10.19 6.62
CA ASP A 384 17.05 -11.31 6.22
C ASP A 384 17.18 -11.62 4.72
N PHE A 385 17.59 -10.63 3.90
CA PHE A 385 17.92 -10.86 2.50
C PHE A 385 19.18 -11.72 2.28
N ASN A 386 19.96 -12.02 3.33
CA ASN A 386 21.06 -12.99 3.23
C ASN A 386 20.55 -14.38 2.82
N ASN A 387 19.33 -14.71 3.17
CA ASN A 387 18.69 -15.99 2.83
C ASN A 387 17.89 -15.93 1.51
N PHE A 388 17.88 -14.78 0.81
CA PHE A 388 17.13 -14.63 -0.42
C PHE A 388 17.80 -15.38 -1.57
N VAL A 389 17.03 -16.19 -2.28
CA VAL A 389 17.45 -16.95 -3.46
C VAL A 389 16.74 -16.38 -4.69
N ILE A 390 17.52 -15.83 -5.63
CA ILE A 390 17.00 -15.30 -6.90
C ILE A 390 16.27 -16.42 -7.65
N GLY A 391 15.14 -16.09 -8.26
CA GLY A 391 14.28 -17.04 -8.96
C GLY A 391 13.32 -17.82 -8.07
N LYS A 392 13.60 -17.93 -6.76
CA LYS A 392 12.73 -18.58 -5.77
C LYS A 392 11.88 -17.56 -5.01
N HIS A 393 12.51 -16.72 -4.21
CA HIS A 393 11.85 -15.95 -3.17
C HIS A 393 11.17 -14.66 -3.64
N ARG A 394 11.22 -14.34 -4.96
CA ARG A 394 10.40 -13.25 -5.52
C ARG A 394 8.90 -13.54 -5.45
N ARG A 395 8.52 -14.81 -5.24
CA ARG A 395 7.15 -15.30 -5.14
C ARG A 395 7.00 -16.23 -3.95
N LEU A 396 5.78 -16.36 -3.45
CA LEU A 396 5.46 -17.29 -2.38
C LEU A 396 5.23 -18.72 -2.92
N PRO A 397 5.45 -19.77 -2.10
CA PRO A 397 5.07 -21.13 -2.47
C PRO A 397 3.55 -21.25 -2.51
N ILE A 398 3.03 -22.11 -3.39
CA ILE A 398 1.65 -22.56 -3.32
C ILE A 398 1.52 -23.48 -2.10
N PRO A 399 0.54 -23.29 -1.21
CA PRO A 399 0.37 -24.18 -0.06
C PRO A 399 0.23 -25.62 -0.50
N GLN A 400 0.99 -26.53 0.10
CA GLN A 400 0.99 -27.96 -0.29
C GLN A 400 -0.40 -28.57 -0.21
N TYR A 401 -1.18 -28.20 0.80
CA TYR A 401 -2.58 -28.65 0.94
C TYR A 401 -3.42 -28.35 -0.32
N GLU A 402 -3.27 -27.19 -0.94
CA GLU A 402 -4.01 -26.80 -2.15
C GLU A 402 -3.58 -27.67 -3.36
N ILE A 403 -2.28 -27.96 -3.45
CA ILE A 403 -1.75 -28.83 -4.51
C ILE A 403 -2.34 -30.26 -4.34
N ASP A 404 -2.30 -30.79 -3.13
CA ASP A 404 -2.78 -32.15 -2.83
C ASP A 404 -4.31 -32.30 -3.10
N GLN A 405 -5.08 -31.23 -2.85
CA GLN A 405 -6.53 -31.21 -3.11
C GLN A 405 -6.89 -30.97 -4.58
N SER A 406 -5.93 -30.61 -5.41
CA SER A 406 -6.18 -30.20 -6.80
C SER A 406 -6.28 -31.36 -7.79
N ASP A 407 -6.08 -32.61 -7.37
CA ASP A 407 -5.97 -33.78 -8.25
C ASP A 407 -4.92 -33.59 -9.38
N GLY A 408 -3.79 -32.94 -9.05
CA GLY A 408 -2.69 -32.67 -9.97
C GLY A 408 -2.92 -31.49 -10.95
N GLN A 409 -3.97 -30.69 -10.73
CA GLN A 409 -4.26 -29.52 -11.56
C GLN A 409 -3.37 -28.30 -11.19
N LEU A 410 -2.89 -28.24 -9.95
CA LEU A 410 -2.00 -27.18 -9.47
C LEU A 410 -0.56 -27.66 -9.38
N THR A 411 0.35 -26.81 -9.75
CA THR A 411 1.79 -27.08 -9.65
C THR A 411 2.48 -26.07 -8.73
N GLN A 412 3.55 -26.50 -8.07
CA GLN A 412 4.32 -25.62 -7.20
C GLN A 412 5.04 -24.53 -7.99
N ASN A 413 5.34 -23.41 -7.34
CA ASN A 413 6.22 -22.40 -7.88
C ASN A 413 7.66 -22.94 -8.01
N PRO A 414 8.45 -22.45 -8.99
CA PRO A 414 9.82 -22.94 -9.22
C PRO A 414 10.68 -22.88 -7.96
N MET A 415 11.49 -23.91 -7.77
CA MET A 415 12.48 -24.04 -6.67
C MET A 415 11.89 -24.26 -5.27
N TYR A 416 10.57 -24.46 -5.13
CA TYR A 416 9.94 -24.89 -3.87
C TYR A 416 9.65 -26.38 -3.83
#